data_99be16522a76782a5e95dc2f802acf64
#
_entry.id   99be16522a76782a5e95dc2f802acf64
#
_cell.length_a   1.000
_cell.length_b   1.000
_cell.length_c   1.000
_cell.angle_alpha   90.00
_cell.angle_beta   90.00
_cell.angle_gamma   90.00
#
_symmetry.space_group_name_H-M   'P 1'
#
loop_
_entity.id
_entity.type
_entity.pdbx_description
1 polymer ?
#
loop_
_entity_poly.entity_id
_entity_poly.type
_entity_poly.pdbx_seq_one_letter_code
_entity_poly.pdbx_strand_id
1 'polypeptide(L)'
;VAVTGHGTSVRQSTAVTTLEDATAAVESAPTPALAVVGPTVDLRQTINWFESRPLFGWNVLVPRTKEQSESIDRRLSRYGAISTVVPTISVEPPRTPQQMERAITGLVTGRYEWVGFTSVNAVKAVRERFEALGLDVRSFAGLKVAAVGGVTAQALRDWGLIPGLVRTGEQS
;
A
#
# COMPACT_ATOMS: atom_id res chain seq x y z
N VAL A 1 -14.58 37.25 1.71
CA VAL A 1 -13.80 36.58 0.67
C VAL A 1 -13.22 35.30 1.21
N ALA A 2 -13.27 34.21 0.45
CA ALA A 2 -12.53 33.00 0.75
C ALA A 2 -11.49 32.74 -0.37
N VAL A 3 -10.23 32.59 0.02
CA VAL A 3 -9.13 32.26 -0.91
C VAL A 3 -8.69 30.86 -0.63
N THR A 4 -8.85 29.96 -1.60
CA THR A 4 -8.50 28.54 -1.46
C THR A 4 -7.38 28.18 -2.43
N GLY A 5 -6.25 27.77 -1.89
CA GLY A 5 -5.14 27.20 -2.65
C GLY A 5 -5.20 25.69 -2.70
N HIS A 6 -4.74 25.07 -3.77
CA HIS A 6 -4.74 23.63 -4.02
C HIS A 6 -6.10 22.96 -3.79
N GLY A 7 -7.20 23.62 -4.18
CA GLY A 7 -8.56 23.13 -3.96
C GLY A 7 -8.75 21.68 -4.38
N THR A 8 -9.54 20.93 -3.60
CA THR A 8 -9.85 19.50 -3.78
C THR A 8 -8.65 18.56 -3.65
N SER A 9 -7.54 19.03 -3.11
CA SER A 9 -6.38 18.20 -2.76
C SER A 9 -6.17 18.11 -1.25
N VAL A 10 -5.42 17.11 -0.81
CA VAL A 10 -5.03 16.99 0.61
C VAL A 10 -4.14 18.14 1.12
N ARG A 11 -3.67 18.98 0.20
CA ARG A 11 -2.90 20.20 0.49
C ARG A 11 -3.77 21.47 0.46
N GLN A 12 -5.08 21.33 0.33
CA GLN A 12 -5.97 22.47 0.31
C GLN A 12 -5.79 23.32 1.56
N SER A 13 -5.69 24.62 1.37
CA SER A 13 -5.73 25.59 2.46
C SER A 13 -6.69 26.72 2.07
N THR A 14 -7.51 27.15 3.01
CA THR A 14 -8.49 28.21 2.76
C THR A 14 -8.35 29.28 3.83
N ALA A 15 -8.12 30.51 3.39
CA ALA A 15 -8.20 31.72 4.23
C ALA A 15 -9.52 32.42 3.97
N VAL A 16 -10.26 32.75 5.04
CA VAL A 16 -11.46 33.58 4.97
C VAL A 16 -11.08 34.96 5.52
N THR A 17 -11.34 35.99 4.73
CA THR A 17 -10.90 37.36 5.03
C THR A 17 -11.89 38.42 4.52
N THR A 18 -11.60 39.66 4.78
CA THR A 18 -12.36 40.81 4.23
C THR A 18 -12.00 41.06 2.77
N LEU A 19 -12.71 41.94 2.10
CA LEU A 19 -12.34 42.36 0.73
C LEU A 19 -11.07 43.23 0.75
N GLU A 20 -10.85 43.98 1.82
CA GLU A 20 -9.69 44.84 2.01
C GLU A 20 -8.40 44.03 2.08
N ASP A 21 -8.41 42.90 2.79
CA ASP A 21 -7.25 42.03 2.97
C ASP A 21 -7.12 40.94 1.89
N ALA A 22 -8.03 40.92 0.92
CA ALA A 22 -8.09 39.83 -0.07
C ALA A 22 -6.80 39.73 -0.90
N THR A 23 -6.13 40.84 -1.21
CA THR A 23 -4.89 40.85 -1.97
C THR A 23 -3.79 40.11 -1.22
N ALA A 24 -3.58 40.41 0.06
CA ALA A 24 -2.59 39.74 0.88
C ALA A 24 -2.89 38.23 1.04
N ALA A 25 -4.18 37.86 1.14
CA ALA A 25 -4.60 36.47 1.20
C ALA A 25 -4.31 35.73 -0.13
N VAL A 26 -4.48 36.36 -1.27
CA VAL A 26 -4.16 35.78 -2.59
C VAL A 26 -2.65 35.63 -2.77
N GLU A 27 -1.86 36.63 -2.40
CA GLU A 27 -0.40 36.58 -2.50
C GLU A 27 0.21 35.47 -1.62
N SER A 28 -0.39 35.20 -0.47
CA SER A 28 0.08 34.15 0.43
C SER A 28 -0.47 32.75 0.11
N ALA A 29 -1.49 32.64 -0.74
CA ALA A 29 -2.11 31.37 -1.07
C ALA A 29 -1.22 30.51 -1.99
N PRO A 30 -1.09 29.22 -1.73
CA PRO A 30 -0.40 28.32 -2.64
C PRO A 30 -1.15 28.21 -3.97
N THR A 31 -0.41 28.28 -5.08
CA THR A 31 -0.98 28.21 -6.44
C THR A 31 -1.16 26.76 -6.92
N PRO A 32 -2.21 26.47 -7.68
CA PRO A 32 -3.27 27.37 -8.15
C PRO A 32 -4.25 27.73 -7.01
N ALA A 33 -4.72 28.97 -7.00
CA ALA A 33 -5.67 29.48 -6.03
C ALA A 33 -6.96 30.00 -6.67
N LEU A 34 -8.05 29.88 -5.93
CA LEU A 34 -9.38 30.40 -6.30
C LEU A 34 -9.88 31.34 -5.20
N ALA A 35 -10.33 32.51 -5.60
CA ALA A 35 -10.98 33.46 -4.71
C ALA A 35 -12.51 33.48 -4.97
N VAL A 36 -13.28 33.32 -3.91
CA VAL A 36 -14.74 33.42 -3.90
C VAL A 36 -15.15 34.67 -3.13
N VAL A 37 -15.92 35.52 -3.76
CA VAL A 37 -16.40 36.78 -3.14
C VAL A 37 -17.92 36.75 -3.06
N GLY A 38 -18.46 37.12 -1.91
CA GLY A 38 -19.90 37.23 -1.71
C GLY A 38 -20.41 36.45 -0.49
N PRO A 39 -21.72 36.50 -0.22
CA PRO A 39 -22.33 35.88 0.96
C PRO A 39 -22.29 34.35 0.90
N THR A 40 -22.02 33.74 -0.26
CA THR A 40 -21.82 32.30 -0.40
C THR A 40 -20.63 31.76 0.40
N VAL A 41 -19.68 32.63 0.78
CA VAL A 41 -18.53 32.30 1.64
C VAL A 41 -19.01 31.78 3.02
N ASP A 42 -20.12 32.27 3.53
CA ASP A 42 -20.67 31.85 4.83
C ASP A 42 -21.15 30.39 4.81
N LEU A 43 -21.58 29.88 3.63
CA LEU A 43 -21.95 28.49 3.46
C LEU A 43 -20.80 27.51 3.74
N ARG A 44 -19.55 27.99 3.69
CA ARG A 44 -18.38 27.17 4.00
C ARG A 44 -18.48 26.47 5.35
N GLN A 45 -19.04 27.13 6.34
CA GLN A 45 -19.20 26.53 7.68
C GLN A 45 -20.08 25.29 7.67
N THR A 46 -21.01 25.19 6.71
CA THR A 46 -21.96 24.09 6.60
C THR A 46 -21.48 23.01 5.61
N ILE A 47 -20.81 23.42 4.50
CA ILE A 47 -20.46 22.52 3.41
C ILE A 47 -18.98 22.16 3.33
N ASN A 48 -18.19 22.47 4.36
CA ASN A 48 -16.75 22.19 4.41
C ASN A 48 -16.44 20.71 4.67
N TRP A 49 -16.97 19.83 3.83
CA TRP A 49 -16.76 18.38 3.97
C TRP A 49 -15.34 17.94 3.67
N PHE A 50 -14.59 18.72 2.89
CA PHE A 50 -13.26 18.32 2.41
C PHE A 50 -12.19 18.46 3.51
N GLU A 51 -12.13 19.62 4.15
CA GLU A 51 -11.18 19.92 5.23
C GLU A 51 -11.62 19.33 6.59
N SER A 52 -12.90 18.93 6.72
CA SER A 52 -13.41 18.25 7.92
C SER A 52 -13.10 16.75 7.98
N ARG A 53 -12.38 16.23 7.01
CA ARG A 53 -11.96 14.81 7.02
C ARG A 53 -11.08 14.52 8.23
N PRO A 54 -11.21 13.33 8.85
CA PRO A 54 -10.56 13.01 10.13
C PRO A 54 -9.04 13.15 10.17
N LEU A 55 -8.38 12.97 9.01
CA LEU A 55 -6.92 13.05 8.90
C LEU A 55 -6.47 14.22 8.00
N PHE A 56 -7.34 15.19 7.75
CA PHE A 56 -6.99 16.33 6.89
C PHE A 56 -5.80 17.10 7.48
N GLY A 57 -4.79 17.36 6.61
CA GLY A 57 -3.56 18.05 7.01
C GLY A 57 -2.52 17.18 7.75
N TRP A 58 -2.82 15.90 8.03
CA TRP A 58 -1.84 15.00 8.62
C TRP A 58 -0.81 14.54 7.59
N ASN A 59 0.47 14.60 7.97
CA ASN A 59 1.56 13.99 7.22
C ASN A 59 1.86 12.63 7.84
N VAL A 60 1.63 11.55 7.08
CA VAL A 60 1.79 10.19 7.55
C VAL A 60 2.96 9.52 6.84
N LEU A 61 3.99 9.12 7.61
CA LEU A 61 5.09 8.32 7.09
C LEU A 61 4.65 6.85 6.97
N VAL A 62 4.82 6.27 5.78
CA VAL A 62 4.46 4.87 5.50
C VAL A 62 5.73 4.07 5.18
N PRO A 63 6.36 3.41 6.18
CA PRO A 63 7.54 2.58 5.99
C PRO A 63 7.16 1.20 5.46
N ARG A 64 6.97 1.07 4.14
CA ARG A 64 6.59 -0.20 3.47
C ARG A 64 7.18 -0.32 2.08
N THR A 65 7.14 -1.54 1.51
CA THR A 65 7.50 -1.74 0.10
C THR A 65 6.56 -0.95 -0.81
N LYS A 66 7.03 -0.56 -2.00
CA LYS A 66 6.28 0.26 -2.94
C LYS A 66 4.93 -0.39 -3.32
N GLU A 67 4.92 -1.70 -3.53
CA GLU A 67 3.73 -2.46 -3.92
C GLU A 67 2.66 -2.50 -2.81
N GLN A 68 3.09 -2.52 -1.56
CA GLN A 68 2.18 -2.58 -0.41
C GLN A 68 1.67 -1.19 0.01
N SER A 69 2.32 -0.13 -0.44
CA SER A 69 2.00 1.24 -0.03
C SER A 69 0.79 1.83 -0.76
N GLU A 70 0.50 1.41 -2.00
CA GLU A 70 -0.59 1.99 -2.80
C GLU A 70 -1.98 1.86 -2.17
N SER A 71 -2.26 0.72 -1.52
CA SER A 71 -3.56 0.51 -0.87
C SER A 71 -3.72 1.39 0.39
N ILE A 72 -2.63 1.57 1.13
CA ILE A 72 -2.60 2.41 2.34
C ILE A 72 -2.66 3.88 1.94
N ASP A 73 -1.89 4.30 0.95
CA ASP A 73 -1.90 5.67 0.41
C ASP A 73 -3.31 6.08 -0.01
N ARG A 74 -3.99 5.26 -0.82
CA ARG A 74 -5.39 5.49 -1.21
C ARG A 74 -6.34 5.63 -0.03
N ARG A 75 -6.17 4.80 1.02
CA ARG A 75 -7.02 4.88 2.22
C ARG A 75 -6.73 6.16 3.01
N LEU A 76 -5.47 6.49 3.24
CA LEU A 76 -5.07 7.71 3.95
C LEU A 76 -5.57 8.97 3.23
N SER A 77 -5.42 9.04 1.92
CA SER A 77 -5.90 10.15 1.09
C SER A 77 -7.42 10.33 1.14
N ARG A 78 -8.19 9.23 1.24
CA ARG A 78 -9.65 9.32 1.45
C ARG A 78 -10.01 10.01 2.76
N TYR A 79 -9.21 9.85 3.79
CA TYR A 79 -9.39 10.51 5.09
C TYR A 79 -8.71 11.87 5.17
N GLY A 80 -8.07 12.34 4.09
CA GLY A 80 -7.47 13.66 3.99
C GLY A 80 -6.01 13.74 4.38
N ALA A 81 -5.33 12.63 4.66
CA ALA A 81 -3.91 12.62 4.98
C ALA A 81 -3.02 12.73 3.73
N ILE A 82 -1.84 13.28 3.95
CA ILE A 82 -0.72 13.27 3.00
C ILE A 82 0.20 12.11 3.41
N SER A 83 0.38 11.10 2.57
CA SER A 83 1.29 10.01 2.85
C SER A 83 2.65 10.24 2.20
N THR A 84 3.71 9.96 2.96
CA THR A 84 5.08 9.89 2.45
C THR A 84 5.56 8.44 2.55
N VAL A 85 5.68 7.79 1.41
CA VAL A 85 6.14 6.40 1.34
C VAL A 85 7.66 6.37 1.41
N VAL A 86 8.19 5.65 2.41
CA VAL A 86 9.62 5.39 2.55
C VAL A 86 9.84 3.89 2.41
N PRO A 87 10.38 3.42 1.27
CA PRO A 87 10.67 2.00 1.09
C PRO A 87 11.79 1.58 2.06
N THR A 88 11.43 0.83 3.09
CA THR A 88 12.37 0.33 4.11
C THR A 88 12.85 -1.08 3.84
N ILE A 89 12.22 -1.78 2.89
CA ILE A 89 12.53 -3.16 2.53
C ILE A 89 12.66 -3.24 1.01
N SER A 90 13.82 -3.64 0.52
CA SER A 90 13.98 -4.14 -0.85
C SER A 90 13.98 -5.66 -0.82
N VAL A 91 13.15 -6.29 -1.63
CA VAL A 91 13.21 -7.73 -1.87
C VAL A 91 14.24 -7.93 -2.97
N GLU A 92 15.43 -8.38 -2.58
CA GLU A 92 16.48 -8.71 -3.54
C GLU A 92 16.42 -10.19 -3.92
N PRO A 93 16.81 -10.54 -5.15
CA PRO A 93 17.00 -11.94 -5.51
C PRO A 93 17.98 -12.61 -4.53
N PRO A 94 17.84 -13.92 -4.27
CA PRO A 94 18.74 -14.63 -3.37
C PRO A 94 20.18 -14.47 -3.83
N ARG A 95 21.06 -14.11 -2.90
CA ARG A 95 22.52 -13.92 -3.17
C ARG A 95 23.17 -15.13 -3.81
N THR A 96 22.59 -16.29 -3.65
CA THR A 96 23.06 -17.57 -4.20
C THR A 96 21.92 -18.25 -4.97
N PRO A 97 21.74 -17.96 -6.27
CA PRO A 97 20.71 -18.59 -7.11
C PRO A 97 20.77 -20.13 -7.07
N GLN A 98 21.97 -20.69 -6.95
CA GLN A 98 22.18 -22.14 -6.88
C GLN A 98 21.53 -22.80 -5.64
N GLN A 99 21.38 -22.08 -4.52
CA GLN A 99 20.70 -22.62 -3.34
C GLN A 99 19.19 -22.77 -3.61
N MET A 100 18.57 -21.80 -4.27
CA MET A 100 17.19 -21.86 -4.69
C MET A 100 16.96 -23.01 -5.67
N GLU A 101 17.85 -23.18 -6.65
CA GLU A 101 17.78 -24.26 -7.63
C GLU A 101 17.89 -25.64 -6.97
N ARG A 102 18.85 -25.81 -6.05
CA ARG A 102 18.98 -27.06 -5.29
C ARG A 102 17.73 -27.35 -4.44
N ALA A 103 17.14 -26.32 -3.83
CA ALA A 103 15.93 -26.46 -3.05
C ALA A 103 14.74 -26.88 -3.94
N ILE A 104 14.57 -26.25 -5.11
CA ILE A 104 13.53 -26.60 -6.07
C ILE A 104 13.74 -28.02 -6.63
N THR A 105 14.97 -28.35 -6.99
CA THR A 105 15.33 -29.72 -7.43
C THR A 105 14.98 -30.74 -6.34
N GLY A 106 15.33 -30.45 -5.08
CA GLY A 106 14.99 -31.31 -3.96
C GLY A 106 13.48 -31.46 -3.73
N LEU A 107 12.72 -30.38 -3.99
CA LEU A 107 11.27 -30.37 -3.90
C LEU A 107 10.66 -31.28 -4.98
N VAL A 108 11.08 -31.14 -6.23
CA VAL A 108 10.57 -31.92 -7.39
C VAL A 108 10.95 -33.39 -7.30
N THR A 109 12.14 -33.71 -6.76
CA THR A 109 12.64 -35.09 -6.61
C THR A 109 12.12 -35.79 -5.36
N GLY A 110 11.22 -35.18 -4.58
CA GLY A 110 10.62 -35.78 -3.40
C GLY A 110 11.55 -35.87 -2.19
N ARG A 111 12.59 -35.03 -2.12
CA ARG A 111 13.51 -34.97 -1.00
C ARG A 111 12.88 -34.42 0.27
N TYR A 112 11.83 -33.61 0.12
CA TYR A 112 11.13 -32.94 1.20
C TYR A 112 9.70 -33.49 1.35
N GLU A 113 9.21 -33.55 2.59
CA GLU A 113 7.82 -33.90 2.89
C GLU A 113 6.95 -32.64 3.08
N TRP A 114 7.58 -31.55 3.52
CA TRP A 114 6.91 -30.29 3.81
C TRP A 114 7.64 -29.13 3.17
N VAL A 115 6.86 -28.14 2.73
CA VAL A 115 7.35 -26.80 2.44
C VAL A 115 6.54 -25.76 3.20
N GLY A 116 7.23 -24.85 3.88
CA GLY A 116 6.61 -23.77 4.65
C GLY A 116 6.86 -22.41 4.03
N PHE A 117 5.80 -21.67 3.76
CA PHE A 117 5.86 -20.29 3.27
C PHE A 117 5.54 -19.32 4.41
N THR A 118 6.47 -18.42 4.72
CA THR A 118 6.34 -17.46 5.81
C THR A 118 5.95 -16.06 5.34
N SER A 119 5.94 -15.82 4.03
CA SER A 119 5.58 -14.51 3.45
C SER A 119 5.09 -14.64 2.01
N VAL A 120 4.30 -13.66 1.57
CA VAL A 120 3.87 -13.52 0.17
C VAL A 120 5.05 -13.38 -0.78
N ASN A 121 6.12 -12.70 -0.34
CA ASN A 121 7.33 -12.55 -1.16
C ASN A 121 8.03 -13.87 -1.40
N ALA A 122 8.03 -14.77 -0.42
CA ALA A 122 8.56 -16.13 -0.60
C ALA A 122 7.72 -16.92 -1.63
N VAL A 123 6.39 -16.79 -1.60
CA VAL A 123 5.50 -17.42 -2.60
C VAL A 123 5.82 -16.90 -4.00
N LYS A 124 5.92 -15.58 -4.17
CA LYS A 124 6.26 -14.96 -5.46
C LYS A 124 7.61 -15.42 -5.99
N ALA A 125 8.66 -15.38 -5.15
CA ALA A 125 10.01 -15.76 -5.56
C ALA A 125 10.10 -17.23 -6.02
N VAL A 126 9.43 -18.13 -5.31
CA VAL A 126 9.37 -19.55 -5.69
C VAL A 126 8.57 -19.72 -6.98
N ARG A 127 7.44 -19.05 -7.12
CA ARG A 127 6.61 -19.08 -8.33
C ARG A 127 7.38 -18.62 -9.55
N GLU A 128 8.02 -17.46 -9.50
CA GLU A 128 8.83 -16.91 -10.60
C GLU A 128 9.94 -17.88 -11.01
N ARG A 129 10.56 -18.54 -10.02
CA ARG A 129 11.59 -19.52 -10.32
C ARG A 129 11.04 -20.80 -10.92
N PHE A 130 9.87 -21.27 -10.50
CA PHE A 130 9.15 -22.40 -11.11
C PHE A 130 8.85 -22.09 -12.56
N GLU A 131 8.27 -20.93 -12.85
CA GLU A 131 7.98 -20.48 -14.21
C GLU A 131 9.23 -20.43 -15.08
N ALA A 132 10.35 -19.91 -14.55
CA ALA A 132 11.65 -19.85 -15.25
C ALA A 132 12.24 -21.25 -15.55
N LEU A 133 11.90 -22.26 -14.76
CA LEU A 133 12.34 -23.65 -14.94
C LEU A 133 11.32 -24.50 -15.72
N GLY A 134 10.22 -23.91 -16.21
CA GLY A 134 9.16 -24.64 -16.89
C GLY A 134 8.36 -25.59 -15.98
N LEU A 135 8.40 -25.34 -14.67
CA LEU A 135 7.68 -26.13 -13.67
C LEU A 135 6.34 -25.48 -13.33
N ASP A 136 5.39 -26.28 -12.86
CA ASP A 136 4.08 -25.81 -12.42
C ASP A 136 3.69 -26.43 -11.06
N VAL A 137 2.49 -26.11 -10.59
CA VAL A 137 1.95 -26.57 -9.29
C VAL A 137 1.87 -28.09 -9.16
N ARG A 138 1.87 -28.84 -10.24
CA ARG A 138 1.88 -30.31 -10.22
C ARG A 138 3.17 -30.85 -9.62
N SER A 139 4.25 -30.07 -9.66
CA SER A 139 5.52 -30.42 -9.03
C SER A 139 5.46 -30.47 -7.50
N PHE A 140 4.39 -29.97 -6.90
CA PHE A 140 4.10 -30.12 -5.46
C PHE A 140 3.32 -31.40 -5.12
N ALA A 141 3.06 -32.29 -6.09
CA ALA A 141 2.34 -33.53 -5.84
C ALA A 141 3.07 -34.36 -4.78
N GLY A 142 2.32 -34.77 -3.72
CA GLY A 142 2.87 -35.52 -2.59
C GLY A 142 3.51 -34.66 -1.51
N LEU A 143 3.70 -33.35 -1.73
CA LEU A 143 4.28 -32.42 -0.77
C LEU A 143 3.20 -31.77 0.10
N LYS A 144 3.43 -31.68 1.39
CA LYS A 144 2.56 -30.94 2.30
C LYS A 144 2.98 -29.47 2.34
N VAL A 145 2.01 -28.57 2.16
CA VAL A 145 2.25 -27.13 2.11
C VAL A 145 1.73 -26.47 3.38
N ALA A 146 2.56 -25.67 4.02
CA ALA A 146 2.20 -24.86 5.18
C ALA A 146 2.35 -23.37 4.89
N ALA A 147 1.49 -22.54 5.49
CA ALA A 147 1.54 -21.09 5.39
C ALA A 147 1.50 -20.44 6.77
N VAL A 148 2.30 -19.38 6.93
CA VAL A 148 2.22 -18.48 8.08
C VAL A 148 1.45 -17.24 7.68
N GLY A 149 0.29 -17.03 8.33
CA GLY A 149 -0.60 -15.91 8.08
C GLY A 149 -1.59 -16.12 6.93
N GLY A 150 -2.79 -15.53 7.08
CA GLY A 150 -3.89 -15.66 6.12
C GLY A 150 -3.57 -15.10 4.74
N VAL A 151 -2.77 -14.02 4.67
CA VAL A 151 -2.39 -13.37 3.40
C VAL A 151 -1.45 -14.27 2.59
N THR A 152 -0.50 -14.95 3.27
CA THR A 152 0.38 -15.94 2.63
C THR A 152 -0.41 -17.15 2.14
N ALA A 153 -1.37 -17.63 2.94
CA ALA A 153 -2.24 -18.72 2.54
C ALA A 153 -3.10 -18.37 1.32
N GLN A 154 -3.57 -17.11 1.23
CA GLN A 154 -4.33 -16.65 0.07
C GLN A 154 -3.44 -16.58 -1.18
N ALA A 155 -2.22 -16.06 -1.08
CA ALA A 155 -1.28 -16.03 -2.21
C ALA A 155 -0.95 -17.43 -2.74
N LEU A 156 -0.89 -18.45 -1.88
CA LEU A 156 -0.73 -19.84 -2.30
C LEU A 156 -1.96 -20.35 -3.05
N ARG A 157 -3.18 -20.05 -2.58
CA ARG A 157 -4.43 -20.43 -3.28
C ARG A 157 -4.52 -19.77 -4.65
N ASP A 158 -4.14 -18.49 -4.76
CA ASP A 158 -4.10 -17.73 -6.01
C ASP A 158 -3.10 -18.34 -7.01
N TRP A 159 -2.07 -19.00 -6.50
CA TRP A 159 -1.14 -19.77 -7.32
C TRP A 159 -1.66 -21.19 -7.67
N GLY A 160 -2.72 -21.66 -7.02
CA GLY A 160 -3.29 -23.01 -7.21
C GLY A 160 -2.83 -24.05 -6.18
N LEU A 161 -2.19 -23.61 -5.09
CA LEU A 161 -1.76 -24.47 -3.98
C LEU A 161 -2.67 -24.29 -2.78
N ILE A 162 -3.25 -25.39 -2.28
CA ILE A 162 -4.05 -25.36 -1.05
C ILE A 162 -3.16 -25.75 0.12
N PRO A 163 -2.82 -24.81 1.04
CA PRO A 163 -2.01 -25.16 2.21
C PRO A 163 -2.81 -26.07 3.16
N GLY A 164 -2.22 -27.21 3.53
CA GLY A 164 -2.80 -28.14 4.48
C GLY A 164 -2.68 -27.66 5.94
N LEU A 165 -1.75 -26.74 6.21
CA LEU A 165 -1.57 -26.11 7.52
C LEU A 165 -1.46 -24.59 7.35
N VAL A 166 -2.31 -23.85 8.04
CA VAL A 166 -2.23 -22.38 8.12
C VAL A 166 -2.12 -21.98 9.58
N ARG A 167 -0.99 -21.38 9.95
CA ARG A 167 -0.84 -20.78 11.27
C ARG A 167 -1.35 -19.34 11.20
N THR A 168 -2.52 -19.10 11.75
CA THR A 168 -3.00 -17.74 12.05
C THR A 168 -2.34 -17.33 13.37
N GLY A 169 -1.27 -16.54 13.31
CA GLY A 169 -0.70 -15.93 14.50
C GLY A 169 -1.65 -14.87 15.03
N GLU A 170 -1.96 -14.89 16.31
CA GLU A 170 -2.40 -13.70 17.02
C GLU A 170 -1.28 -12.66 16.84
N GLN A 171 -1.63 -11.52 16.29
CA GLN A 171 -0.73 -10.36 16.30
C GLN A 171 -0.78 -9.81 17.74
N SER A 172 0.30 -10.05 18.47
CA SER A 172 0.58 -9.28 19.68
C SER A 172 0.98 -7.87 19.30
#